data_f79bc25d93b0914568587d5527e43b86
#
_entry.id   f79bc25d93b0914568587d5527e43b86
#
_cell.length_a   1.000
_cell.length_b   1.000
_cell.length_c   1.000
_cell.angle_alpha   90.00
_cell.angle_beta   90.00
_cell.angle_gamma   90.00
#
_symmetry.space_group_name_H-M   'P 1'
#
loop_
_entity.id
_entity.type
_entity.pdbx_description
1 polymer ?
#
loop_
_entity_poly.entity_id
_entity_poly.type
_entity_poly.pdbx_seq_one_letter_code
_entity_poly.pdbx_strand_id
1 'polypeptide(L)'
;MIKQAIIPLAGLGTRLLPLTSVLPKELLPINGRPGLEYILDECIESGVKEIILIISNKKKFIKKYFYNDSFYKKIIKRKKNDKRIKGEYSKIKKYKKIIKFVYQNIPRGTGDAVLKCEKHIKSNYFLMLLPDDLIIGNNCSKSMIKLNKKYNSSIIASKKVPKKDVSRWGIFKFKKIYKKNFMINDVIEKPNINSAPSNYAVIGRYILSKKIFKILKKQKPGKNGEIHITDSIKTMVKTKNKFFGHIFAGKYLDCGTMKGYINSSKEISKL
;
A
#
# COMPACT_ATOMS: atom_id res chain seq x y z
N MET A 1 16.80 -4.47 9.98
CA MET A 1 16.50 -3.99 8.58
C MET A 1 15.13 -4.51 8.19
N ILE A 2 14.27 -3.68 7.57
CA ILE A 2 12.92 -4.06 7.14
C ILE A 2 13.04 -5.00 5.94
N LYS A 3 12.55 -6.22 6.08
CA LYS A 3 12.63 -7.28 5.07
C LYS A 3 11.24 -7.75 4.60
N GLN A 4 10.19 -7.34 5.29
CA GLN A 4 8.83 -7.80 5.03
C GLN A 4 7.90 -6.63 4.71
N ALA A 5 7.01 -6.86 3.73
CA ALA A 5 5.94 -5.94 3.37
C ALA A 5 4.58 -6.62 3.42
N ILE A 6 3.54 -5.85 3.74
CA ILE A 6 2.13 -6.25 3.67
C ILE A 6 1.44 -5.38 2.63
N ILE A 7 0.67 -6.00 1.73
CA ILE A 7 -0.15 -5.30 0.74
C ILE A 7 -1.59 -5.80 0.86
N PRO A 8 -2.51 -5.00 1.44
CA PRO A 8 -3.92 -5.37 1.55
C PRO A 8 -4.62 -5.26 0.19
N LEU A 9 -5.09 -6.37 -0.34
CA LEU A 9 -5.78 -6.45 -1.65
C LEU A 9 -7.23 -6.96 -1.53
N ALA A 10 -7.72 -7.26 -0.31
CA ALA A 10 -9.02 -7.88 -0.11
C ALA A 10 -10.23 -6.94 -0.31
N GLY A 11 -10.02 -5.63 -0.43
CA GLY A 11 -11.07 -4.63 -0.61
C GLY A 11 -11.88 -4.84 -1.89
N LEU A 12 -13.17 -4.54 -1.86
CA LEU A 12 -14.11 -4.82 -2.96
C LEU A 12 -13.89 -3.96 -4.22
N GLY A 13 -13.30 -2.77 -4.08
CA GLY A 13 -13.04 -1.88 -5.22
C GLY A 13 -14.29 -1.20 -5.78
N THR A 14 -15.33 -0.97 -4.98
CA THR A 14 -16.64 -0.46 -5.39
C THR A 14 -16.61 0.86 -6.16
N ARG A 15 -15.58 1.69 -5.95
CA ARG A 15 -15.39 2.95 -6.68
C ARG A 15 -14.98 2.78 -8.15
N LEU A 16 -14.66 1.55 -8.56
CA LEU A 16 -14.25 1.18 -9.93
C LEU A 16 -15.25 0.21 -10.60
N LEU A 17 -16.46 0.12 -10.05
CA LEU A 17 -17.56 -0.58 -10.73
C LEU A 17 -17.89 0.10 -12.07
N PRO A 18 -18.32 -0.68 -13.11
CA PRO A 18 -18.60 -2.12 -13.07
C PRO A 18 -17.38 -3.03 -13.24
N LEU A 19 -16.19 -2.52 -13.60
CA LEU A 19 -15.00 -3.33 -13.91
C LEU A 19 -14.62 -4.29 -12.76
N THR A 20 -14.72 -3.82 -11.53
CA THR A 20 -14.33 -4.59 -10.34
C THR A 20 -15.33 -5.65 -9.91
N SER A 21 -16.45 -5.77 -10.60
CA SER A 21 -17.35 -6.93 -10.46
C SER A 21 -16.71 -8.23 -10.98
N VAL A 22 -15.79 -8.12 -11.94
CA VAL A 22 -15.11 -9.25 -12.60
C VAL A 22 -13.62 -9.26 -12.31
N LEU A 23 -12.93 -8.11 -12.44
CA LEU A 23 -11.49 -8.01 -12.32
C LEU A 23 -11.07 -7.33 -11.01
N PRO A 24 -10.11 -7.90 -10.27
CA PRO A 24 -9.49 -7.18 -9.15
C PRO A 24 -8.89 -5.84 -9.62
N LYS A 25 -9.21 -4.75 -8.92
CA LYS A 25 -8.69 -3.41 -9.26
C LYS A 25 -7.17 -3.36 -9.37
N GLU A 26 -6.50 -4.21 -8.63
CA GLU A 26 -5.05 -4.30 -8.56
C GLU A 26 -4.42 -4.89 -9.84
N LEU A 27 -5.23 -5.60 -10.64
CA LEU A 27 -4.82 -6.15 -11.94
C LEU A 27 -5.25 -5.28 -13.12
N LEU A 28 -5.96 -4.17 -12.89
CA LEU A 28 -6.27 -3.23 -13.96
C LEU A 28 -4.97 -2.66 -14.55
N PRO A 29 -4.87 -2.59 -15.89
CA PRO A 29 -3.65 -2.18 -16.56
C PRO A 29 -3.45 -0.66 -16.47
N ILE A 30 -2.31 -0.24 -15.94
CA ILE A 30 -1.86 1.15 -15.93
C ILE A 30 -0.68 1.21 -16.89
N ASN A 31 -0.85 1.89 -18.03
CA ASN A 31 0.12 1.93 -19.11
C ASN A 31 0.66 0.51 -19.49
N GLY A 32 -0.25 -0.41 -19.77
CA GLY A 32 0.08 -1.75 -20.28
C GLY A 32 0.56 -2.77 -19.23
N ARG A 33 0.66 -2.41 -17.94
CA ARG A 33 1.04 -3.36 -16.88
C ARG A 33 0.11 -3.26 -15.66
N PRO A 34 -0.15 -4.36 -14.94
CA PRO A 34 -0.98 -4.34 -13.73
C PRO A 34 -0.49 -3.33 -12.69
N GLY A 35 -1.41 -2.54 -12.10
CA GLY A 35 -1.07 -1.57 -11.07
C GLY A 35 -0.31 -2.18 -9.89
N LEU A 36 -0.62 -3.44 -9.53
CA LEU A 36 0.06 -4.18 -8.46
C LEU A 36 1.57 -4.32 -8.71
N GLU A 37 2.01 -4.45 -9.96
CA GLU A 37 3.43 -4.64 -10.25
C GLU A 37 4.29 -3.42 -9.90
N TYR A 38 3.75 -2.19 -10.04
CA TYR A 38 4.47 -0.98 -9.59
C TYR A 38 4.76 -1.02 -8.09
N ILE A 39 3.80 -1.54 -7.30
CA ILE A 39 3.96 -1.67 -5.86
C ILE A 39 4.97 -2.79 -5.50
N LEU A 40 4.94 -3.90 -6.24
CA LEU A 40 5.90 -5.00 -6.05
C LEU A 40 7.32 -4.55 -6.36
N ASP A 41 7.51 -3.81 -7.46
CA ASP A 41 8.83 -3.28 -7.83
C ASP A 41 9.34 -2.30 -6.77
N GLU A 42 8.49 -1.38 -6.27
CA GLU A 42 8.86 -0.48 -5.18
C GLU A 42 9.36 -1.25 -3.94
N CYS A 43 8.68 -2.34 -3.58
CA CYS A 43 9.10 -3.21 -2.48
C CYS A 43 10.46 -3.85 -2.74
N ILE A 44 10.66 -4.44 -3.93
CA ILE A 44 11.91 -5.12 -4.30
C ILE A 44 13.09 -4.15 -4.29
N GLU A 45 12.93 -2.99 -4.92
CA GLU A 45 13.94 -1.93 -4.96
C GLU A 45 14.28 -1.34 -3.59
N SER A 46 13.32 -1.42 -2.65
CA SER A 46 13.50 -1.02 -1.25
C SER A 46 14.27 -2.06 -0.43
N GLY A 47 14.57 -3.24 -0.99
CA GLY A 47 15.29 -4.33 -0.32
C GLY A 47 14.39 -5.27 0.49
N VAL A 48 13.07 -5.24 0.26
CA VAL A 48 12.12 -6.22 0.81
C VAL A 48 12.40 -7.60 0.23
N LYS A 49 12.30 -8.63 1.06
CA LYS A 49 12.58 -10.04 0.70
C LYS A 49 11.35 -10.94 0.76
N GLU A 50 10.30 -10.49 1.44
CA GLU A 50 9.03 -11.21 1.55
C GLU A 50 7.88 -10.21 1.48
N ILE A 51 6.90 -10.47 0.61
CA ILE A 51 5.71 -9.65 0.42
C ILE A 51 4.48 -10.49 0.73
N ILE A 52 3.68 -10.06 1.70
CA ILE A 52 2.43 -10.72 2.09
C ILE A 52 1.28 -10.00 1.40
N LEU A 53 0.67 -10.66 0.42
CA LEU A 53 -0.53 -10.21 -0.26
C LEU A 53 -1.77 -10.71 0.49
N ILE A 54 -2.59 -9.79 0.97
CA ILE A 54 -3.83 -10.14 1.66
C ILE A 54 -4.96 -10.09 0.63
N ILE A 55 -5.49 -11.25 0.28
CA ILE A 55 -6.57 -11.38 -0.72
C ILE A 55 -7.84 -11.96 -0.08
N SER A 56 -8.97 -11.82 -0.75
CA SER A 56 -10.17 -12.60 -0.46
C SER A 56 -10.31 -13.79 -1.41
N ASN A 57 -11.13 -14.78 -1.06
CA ASN A 57 -11.44 -15.90 -1.96
C ASN A 57 -12.04 -15.45 -3.30
N LYS A 58 -12.73 -14.30 -3.32
CA LYS A 58 -13.26 -13.69 -4.55
C LYS A 58 -12.17 -13.16 -5.49
N LYS A 59 -10.96 -12.91 -4.97
CA LYS A 59 -9.81 -12.37 -5.72
C LYS A 59 -8.75 -13.42 -6.08
N LYS A 60 -9.15 -14.69 -6.27
CA LYS A 60 -8.25 -15.78 -6.70
C LYS A 60 -7.53 -15.49 -8.03
N PHE A 61 -8.05 -14.58 -8.86
CA PHE A 61 -7.37 -14.11 -10.08
C PHE A 61 -5.98 -13.50 -9.78
N ILE A 62 -5.80 -12.82 -8.64
CA ILE A 62 -4.50 -12.30 -8.24
C ILE A 62 -3.51 -13.45 -8.03
N LYS A 63 -3.94 -14.53 -7.37
CA LYS A 63 -3.09 -15.72 -7.21
C LYS A 63 -2.80 -16.40 -8.56
N LYS A 64 -3.83 -16.52 -9.41
CA LYS A 64 -3.68 -17.09 -10.77
C LYS A 64 -2.69 -16.29 -11.60
N TYR A 65 -2.65 -14.96 -11.45
CA TYR A 65 -1.69 -14.10 -12.16
C TYR A 65 -0.24 -14.54 -11.94
N PHE A 66 0.14 -14.89 -10.71
CA PHE A 66 1.52 -15.30 -10.39
C PHE A 66 1.79 -16.80 -10.59
N TYR A 67 0.76 -17.64 -10.60
CA TYR A 67 0.91 -19.10 -10.58
C TYR A 67 0.42 -19.81 -11.85
N ASN A 68 0.19 -19.09 -12.94
CA ASN A 68 -0.22 -19.67 -14.22
C ASN A 68 0.99 -20.06 -15.10
N ASP A 69 1.89 -20.85 -14.54
CA ASP A 69 3.10 -21.29 -15.22
C ASP A 69 2.82 -22.09 -16.50
N SER A 70 1.74 -22.90 -16.50
CA SER A 70 1.34 -23.71 -17.67
C SER A 70 1.04 -22.88 -18.90
N PHE A 71 0.34 -21.74 -18.71
CA PHE A 71 0.06 -20.80 -19.79
C PHE A 71 1.34 -20.27 -20.43
N TYR A 72 2.25 -19.73 -19.61
CA TYR A 72 3.52 -19.19 -20.10
C TYR A 72 4.39 -20.24 -20.81
N LYS A 73 4.52 -21.44 -20.22
CA LYS A 73 5.28 -22.55 -20.80
C LYS A 73 4.72 -22.96 -22.16
N LYS A 74 3.37 -23.05 -22.30
CA LYS A 74 2.70 -23.38 -23.57
C LYS A 74 2.99 -22.33 -24.66
N ILE A 75 2.90 -21.02 -24.31
CA ILE A 75 3.15 -19.94 -25.26
C ILE A 75 4.65 -19.90 -25.65
N ILE A 76 5.57 -20.01 -24.70
CA ILE A 76 7.01 -20.01 -24.95
C ILE A 76 7.40 -21.18 -25.85
N LYS A 77 6.80 -22.38 -25.69
CA LYS A 77 7.02 -23.53 -26.57
C LYS A 77 6.62 -23.22 -28.02
N ARG A 78 5.51 -22.49 -28.22
CA ARG A 78 5.01 -22.10 -29.55
C ARG A 78 5.82 -20.95 -30.17
N LYS A 79 6.22 -19.96 -29.35
CA LYS A 79 6.94 -18.73 -29.77
C LYS A 79 8.35 -18.71 -29.17
N LYS A 80 9.19 -19.69 -29.57
CA LYS A 80 10.51 -19.93 -28.97
C LYS A 80 11.44 -18.71 -28.90
N ASN A 81 11.35 -17.80 -29.86
CA ASN A 81 12.25 -16.64 -29.99
C ASN A 81 11.67 -15.31 -29.48
N ASP A 82 10.45 -15.31 -28.93
CA ASP A 82 9.83 -14.09 -28.38
C ASP A 82 10.47 -13.71 -27.02
N LYS A 83 11.43 -12.79 -27.10
CA LYS A 83 12.14 -12.26 -25.93
C LYS A 83 11.22 -11.56 -24.95
N ARG A 84 10.16 -10.87 -25.44
CA ARG A 84 9.18 -10.17 -24.60
C ARG A 84 8.42 -11.15 -23.71
N ILE A 85 7.88 -12.23 -24.26
CA ILE A 85 7.14 -13.25 -23.50
C ILE A 85 8.04 -13.92 -22.45
N LYS A 86 9.29 -14.25 -22.83
CA LYS A 86 10.28 -14.82 -21.90
C LYS A 86 10.61 -13.83 -20.77
N GLY A 87 10.74 -12.54 -21.08
CA GLY A 87 10.96 -11.45 -20.12
C GLY A 87 9.83 -11.35 -19.11
N GLU A 88 8.57 -11.28 -19.59
CA GLU A 88 7.39 -11.22 -18.71
C GLU A 88 7.29 -12.45 -17.79
N TYR A 89 7.52 -13.64 -18.31
CA TYR A 89 7.52 -14.85 -17.48
C TYR A 89 8.65 -14.84 -16.43
N SER A 90 9.83 -14.38 -16.79
CA SER A 90 10.95 -14.23 -15.86
C SER A 90 10.62 -13.28 -14.71
N LYS A 91 9.96 -12.15 -15.01
CA LYS A 91 9.49 -11.17 -14.05
C LYS A 91 8.45 -11.76 -13.09
N ILE A 92 7.44 -12.46 -13.62
CA ILE A 92 6.45 -13.16 -12.81
C ILE A 92 7.11 -14.17 -11.86
N LYS A 93 8.10 -14.94 -12.34
CA LYS A 93 8.85 -15.88 -11.48
C LYS A 93 9.61 -15.18 -10.35
N LYS A 94 10.17 -13.99 -10.59
CA LYS A 94 10.81 -13.18 -9.52
C LYS A 94 9.82 -12.80 -8.44
N TYR A 95 8.64 -12.29 -8.82
CA TYR A 95 7.58 -11.96 -7.85
C TYR A 95 7.13 -13.20 -7.06
N LYS A 96 6.86 -14.30 -7.76
CA LYS A 96 6.41 -15.55 -7.14
C LYS A 96 7.33 -16.06 -6.02
N LYS A 97 8.65 -15.86 -6.15
CA LYS A 97 9.64 -16.31 -5.15
C LYS A 97 9.52 -15.60 -3.79
N ILE A 98 8.98 -14.38 -3.77
CA ILE A 98 8.94 -13.52 -2.57
C ILE A 98 7.53 -13.26 -2.05
N ILE A 99 6.49 -13.68 -2.79
CA ILE A 99 5.09 -13.47 -2.44
C ILE A 99 4.57 -14.62 -1.58
N LYS A 100 3.85 -14.24 -0.52
CA LYS A 100 3.00 -15.12 0.28
C LYS A 100 1.57 -14.60 0.28
N PHE A 101 0.59 -15.50 0.37
CA PHE A 101 -0.83 -15.13 0.44
C PHE A 101 -1.39 -15.38 1.83
N VAL A 102 -2.14 -14.38 2.33
CA VAL A 102 -2.97 -14.46 3.52
C VAL A 102 -4.40 -14.09 3.12
N TYR A 103 -5.39 -14.69 3.76
CA TYR A 103 -6.79 -14.50 3.38
C TYR A 103 -7.55 -13.65 4.39
N GLN A 104 -8.28 -12.64 3.85
CA GLN A 104 -9.30 -11.87 4.53
C GLN A 104 -10.59 -11.99 3.71
N ASN A 105 -11.48 -12.92 4.08
CA ASN A 105 -12.69 -13.18 3.31
C ASN A 105 -13.81 -12.18 3.59
N ILE A 106 -13.84 -11.62 4.78
CA ILE A 106 -14.78 -10.56 5.19
C ILE A 106 -13.98 -9.26 5.23
N PRO A 107 -14.34 -8.24 4.41
CA PRO A 107 -13.59 -6.98 4.32
C PRO A 107 -13.90 -6.06 5.51
N ARG A 108 -13.32 -6.37 6.68
CA ARG A 108 -13.47 -5.60 7.92
C ARG A 108 -12.50 -4.43 8.06
N GLY A 109 -11.98 -3.91 6.97
CA GLY A 109 -11.07 -2.77 6.96
C GLY A 109 -9.58 -3.14 6.92
N THR A 110 -8.74 -2.12 6.76
CA THR A 110 -7.28 -2.27 6.58
C THR A 110 -6.57 -2.74 7.84
N GLY A 111 -7.07 -2.38 9.02
CA GLY A 111 -6.51 -2.83 10.30
C GLY A 111 -6.72 -4.33 10.52
N ASP A 112 -7.93 -4.86 10.22
CA ASP A 112 -8.19 -6.31 10.29
C ASP A 112 -7.32 -7.07 9.27
N ALA A 113 -7.14 -6.53 8.06
CA ALA A 113 -6.25 -7.12 7.06
C ALA A 113 -4.83 -7.26 7.62
N VAL A 114 -4.26 -6.19 8.18
CA VAL A 114 -2.92 -6.21 8.79
C VAL A 114 -2.86 -7.20 9.94
N LEU A 115 -3.88 -7.27 10.81
CA LEU A 115 -3.92 -8.19 11.94
C LEU A 115 -3.82 -9.66 11.53
N LYS A 116 -4.39 -10.05 10.37
CA LYS A 116 -4.26 -11.40 9.81
C LYS A 116 -2.80 -11.82 9.55
N CYS A 117 -1.91 -10.83 9.43
CA CYS A 117 -0.49 -11.09 9.15
C CYS A 117 0.39 -11.19 10.41
N GLU A 118 -0.15 -11.02 11.62
CA GLU A 118 0.65 -10.97 12.86
C GLU A 118 1.67 -12.11 12.99
N LYS A 119 1.23 -13.36 12.81
CA LYS A 119 2.08 -14.55 12.91
C LYS A 119 3.13 -14.68 11.82
N HIS A 120 2.98 -13.93 10.73
CA HIS A 120 3.91 -13.96 9.59
C HIS A 120 4.99 -12.87 9.70
N ILE A 121 4.78 -11.83 10.50
CA ILE A 121 5.74 -10.74 10.66
C ILE A 121 6.78 -11.10 11.72
N LYS A 122 8.03 -11.23 11.28
CA LYS A 122 9.18 -11.60 12.12
C LYS A 122 9.95 -10.38 12.62
N SER A 123 10.06 -9.33 11.81
CA SER A 123 10.83 -8.12 12.10
C SER A 123 10.10 -7.17 13.07
N ASN A 124 10.85 -6.35 13.83
CA ASN A 124 10.28 -5.32 14.70
C ASN A 124 9.49 -4.24 13.95
N TYR A 125 9.87 -3.99 12.69
CA TYR A 125 9.20 -3.07 11.77
C TYR A 125 8.94 -3.78 10.45
N PHE A 126 7.82 -3.45 9.81
CA PHE A 126 7.44 -3.93 8.50
C PHE A 126 6.89 -2.78 7.64
N LEU A 127 6.94 -2.96 6.34
CA LEU A 127 6.36 -2.04 5.37
C LEU A 127 4.90 -2.43 5.12
N MET A 128 4.01 -1.45 4.97
CA MET A 128 2.65 -1.65 4.47
C MET A 128 2.41 -0.67 3.34
N LEU A 129 1.89 -1.18 2.21
CA LEU A 129 1.61 -0.38 1.02
C LEU A 129 0.16 -0.57 0.58
N LEU A 130 -0.55 0.52 0.30
CA LEU A 130 -1.85 0.47 -0.33
C LEU A 130 -1.68 0.35 -1.85
N PRO A 131 -2.43 -0.56 -2.51
CA PRO A 131 -2.19 -0.90 -3.92
C PRO A 131 -2.71 0.15 -4.91
N ASP A 132 -3.59 1.03 -4.48
CA ASP A 132 -4.19 2.09 -5.28
C ASP A 132 -3.47 3.44 -5.16
N ASP A 133 -2.49 3.54 -4.30
CA ASP A 133 -1.62 4.72 -4.14
C ASP A 133 -0.29 4.49 -4.86
N LEU A 134 -0.12 4.99 -6.09
CA LEU A 134 1.15 4.90 -6.80
C LEU A 134 2.02 6.12 -6.55
N ILE A 135 3.32 5.89 -6.38
CA ILE A 135 4.33 6.95 -6.26
C ILE A 135 5.41 6.68 -7.31
N ILE A 136 5.58 7.60 -8.24
CA ILE A 136 6.53 7.49 -9.34
C ILE A 136 7.63 8.55 -9.25
N GLY A 137 8.77 8.29 -9.91
CA GLY A 137 9.94 9.17 -9.96
C GLY A 137 10.92 9.00 -8.81
N ASN A 138 10.48 8.56 -7.62
CA ASN A 138 11.34 8.25 -6.48
C ASN A 138 10.76 7.10 -5.67
N ASN A 139 11.61 6.21 -5.19
CA ASN A 139 11.20 5.13 -4.33
C ASN A 139 10.96 5.64 -2.90
N CYS A 140 9.68 5.91 -2.58
CA CYS A 140 9.24 6.41 -1.28
C CYS A 140 9.60 5.44 -0.15
N SER A 141 9.32 4.16 -0.33
CA SER A 141 9.57 3.11 0.65
C SER A 141 11.05 3.02 1.03
N LYS A 142 11.97 3.14 0.05
CA LYS A 142 13.41 3.16 0.29
C LYS A 142 13.84 4.36 1.15
N SER A 143 13.27 5.54 0.89
CA SER A 143 13.51 6.75 1.67
C SER A 143 13.00 6.61 3.10
N MET A 144 11.80 6.05 3.28
CA MET A 144 11.21 5.79 4.59
C MET A 144 12.01 4.77 5.41
N ILE A 145 12.56 3.72 4.76
CA ILE A 145 13.42 2.72 5.42
C ILE A 145 14.70 3.38 5.97
N LYS A 146 15.30 4.31 5.23
CA LYS A 146 16.45 5.10 5.73
C LYS A 146 16.08 5.91 6.97
N LEU A 147 14.90 6.54 6.96
CA LEU A 147 14.40 7.30 8.11
C LEU A 147 14.08 6.41 9.32
N ASN A 148 13.45 5.25 9.10
CA ASN A 148 13.22 4.28 10.17
C ASN A 148 14.54 3.84 10.82
N LYS A 149 15.57 3.57 10.03
CA LYS A 149 16.90 3.23 10.55
C LYS A 149 17.48 4.39 11.41
N LYS A 150 17.28 5.64 10.97
CA LYS A 150 17.78 6.84 11.69
C LYS A 150 17.04 7.09 12.99
N TYR A 151 15.70 7.01 12.98
CA TYR A 151 14.87 7.42 14.12
C TYR A 151 14.39 6.25 14.98
N ASN A 152 14.61 5.01 14.56
CA ASN A 152 14.07 3.79 15.18
C ASN A 152 12.57 3.92 15.51
N SER A 153 11.78 4.40 14.57
CA SER A 153 10.37 4.80 14.75
C SER A 153 9.53 4.42 13.57
N SER A 154 8.22 4.36 13.76
CA SER A 154 7.25 4.22 12.66
C SER A 154 7.28 5.46 11.76
N ILE A 155 7.15 5.26 10.45
CA ILE A 155 7.17 6.34 9.45
C ILE A 155 5.94 6.20 8.56
N ILE A 156 5.28 7.30 8.25
CA ILE A 156 4.13 7.33 7.33
C ILE A 156 4.39 8.34 6.23
N ALA A 157 4.16 7.95 5.00
CA ALA A 157 4.29 8.87 3.87
C ALA A 157 3.21 9.96 3.92
N SER A 158 3.60 11.17 3.57
CA SER A 158 2.74 12.34 3.57
C SER A 158 2.89 13.14 2.29
N LYS A 159 1.80 13.77 1.86
CA LYS A 159 1.79 14.75 0.79
C LYS A 159 0.87 15.90 1.15
N LYS A 160 1.26 17.13 0.75
CA LYS A 160 0.40 18.29 0.82
C LYS A 160 -0.70 18.17 -0.23
N VAL A 161 -1.96 18.29 0.18
CA VAL A 161 -3.14 18.21 -0.68
C VAL A 161 -3.90 19.54 -0.68
N PRO A 162 -4.73 19.83 -1.70
CA PRO A 162 -5.60 21.00 -1.67
C PRO A 162 -6.51 20.99 -0.43
N LYS A 163 -6.70 22.14 0.22
CA LYS A 163 -7.52 22.24 1.44
C LYS A 163 -8.95 21.73 1.24
N LYS A 164 -9.53 21.95 0.08
CA LYS A 164 -10.88 21.47 -0.30
C LYS A 164 -11.02 19.94 -0.35
N ASP A 165 -9.91 19.21 -0.47
CA ASP A 165 -9.91 17.76 -0.66
C ASP A 165 -9.52 16.97 0.62
N VAL A 166 -9.25 17.65 1.75
CA VAL A 166 -8.75 16.99 2.99
C VAL A 166 -9.68 15.90 3.52
N SER A 167 -10.99 16.02 3.28
CA SER A 167 -11.98 15.01 3.68
C SER A 167 -11.86 13.65 2.99
N ARG A 168 -10.96 13.54 2.00
CA ARG A 168 -10.70 12.27 1.28
C ARG A 168 -9.68 11.37 1.98
N TRP A 169 -8.85 11.91 2.88
CA TRP A 169 -7.71 11.21 3.51
C TRP A 169 -7.69 11.35 5.03
N GLY A 170 -6.89 10.53 5.67
CA GLY A 170 -6.40 10.83 7.01
C GLY A 170 -5.49 12.06 6.96
N ILE A 171 -5.65 13.00 7.89
CA ILE A 171 -4.90 14.25 7.95
C ILE A 171 -4.06 14.29 9.22
N PHE A 172 -2.78 14.62 9.08
CA PHE A 172 -1.85 14.70 10.21
C PHE A 172 -2.00 16.00 11.00
N LYS A 173 -1.91 15.90 12.35
CA LYS A 173 -1.64 16.99 13.26
C LYS A 173 -0.17 16.92 13.69
N PHE A 174 0.56 18.03 13.58
CA PHE A 174 1.97 18.16 13.96
C PHE A 174 2.29 19.60 14.30
N LYS A 175 3.44 19.86 14.98
CA LYS A 175 3.85 21.23 15.36
C LYS A 175 4.73 21.89 14.29
N LYS A 176 5.74 21.18 13.80
CA LYS A 176 6.78 21.75 12.92
C LYS A 176 7.25 20.71 11.90
N ILE A 177 7.54 21.17 10.69
CA ILE A 177 8.24 20.41 9.65
C ILE A 177 9.72 20.74 9.74
N TYR A 178 10.56 19.68 9.82
CA TYR A 178 11.99 19.80 9.71
C TYR A 178 12.49 19.10 8.47
N LYS A 179 13.03 19.86 7.51
CA LYS A 179 13.36 19.39 6.16
C LYS A 179 12.09 18.82 5.48
N LYS A 180 11.98 17.52 5.32
CA LYS A 180 10.80 16.83 4.72
C LYS A 180 10.10 15.91 5.72
N ASN A 181 10.30 16.12 7.02
CA ASN A 181 9.78 15.22 8.05
C ASN A 181 9.15 16.02 9.19
N PHE A 182 8.18 15.42 9.87
CA PHE A 182 7.56 15.99 11.06
C PHE A 182 7.17 14.88 12.04
N MET A 183 7.19 15.19 13.33
CA MET A 183 6.68 14.29 14.35
C MET A 183 5.15 14.37 14.37
N ILE A 184 4.50 13.21 14.27
CA ILE A 184 3.04 13.11 14.26
C ILE A 184 2.54 13.24 15.71
N ASN A 185 1.67 14.22 15.95
CA ASN A 185 1.00 14.42 17.23
C ASN A 185 -0.41 13.79 17.26
N ASP A 186 -1.08 13.74 16.12
CA ASP A 186 -2.36 13.07 15.93
C ASP A 186 -2.62 12.80 14.45
N VAL A 187 -3.60 11.95 14.15
CA VAL A 187 -4.14 11.71 12.83
C VAL A 187 -5.66 11.64 12.90
N ILE A 188 -6.33 12.38 12.00
CA ILE A 188 -7.79 12.43 11.93
C ILE A 188 -8.23 11.85 10.60
N GLU A 189 -8.99 10.76 10.63
CA GLU A 189 -9.53 10.11 9.44
C GLU A 189 -10.66 10.94 8.84
N LYS A 190 -10.49 11.37 7.59
CA LYS A 190 -11.49 12.11 6.80
C LYS A 190 -12.18 13.26 7.56
N PRO A 191 -11.42 14.24 8.06
CA PRO A 191 -11.99 15.35 8.80
C PRO A 191 -12.84 16.24 7.90
N ASN A 192 -13.76 17.00 8.50
CA ASN A 192 -14.38 18.11 7.79
C ASN A 192 -13.34 19.18 7.44
N ILE A 193 -13.55 19.89 6.33
CA ILE A 193 -12.60 20.89 5.81
C ILE A 193 -12.25 21.93 6.89
N ASN A 194 -13.24 22.38 7.66
CA ASN A 194 -13.06 23.42 8.70
C ASN A 194 -12.36 22.92 9.96
N SER A 195 -12.38 21.60 10.22
CA SER A 195 -11.78 20.97 11.42
C SER A 195 -10.47 20.24 11.12
N ALA A 196 -10.02 20.25 9.86
CA ALA A 196 -8.78 19.60 9.46
C ALA A 196 -7.57 20.29 10.13
N PRO A 197 -6.71 19.56 10.87
CA PRO A 197 -5.60 20.15 11.61
C PRO A 197 -4.46 20.65 10.72
N SER A 198 -4.42 20.22 9.47
CA SER A 198 -3.46 20.62 8.44
C SER A 198 -4.00 20.25 7.05
N ASN A 199 -3.19 20.40 6.02
CA ASN A 199 -3.45 19.83 4.70
C ASN A 199 -2.38 18.80 4.26
N TYR A 200 -1.74 18.15 5.22
CA TYR A 200 -0.81 17.05 4.97
C TYR A 200 -1.53 15.72 5.18
N ALA A 201 -1.75 15.04 4.05
CA ALA A 201 -2.50 13.80 3.98
C ALA A 201 -1.61 12.58 4.25
N VAL A 202 -2.22 11.56 4.83
CA VAL A 202 -1.68 10.20 4.92
C VAL A 202 -1.73 9.58 3.53
N ILE A 203 -0.59 9.12 3.03
CA ILE A 203 -0.48 8.39 1.76
C ILE A 203 -0.12 6.94 2.06
N GLY A 204 -0.65 6.03 1.29
CA GLY A 204 -0.62 4.59 1.50
C GLY A 204 0.75 3.91 1.56
N ARG A 205 1.71 4.52 2.24
CA ARG A 205 3.02 3.94 2.56
C ARG A 205 3.29 4.11 4.04
N TYR A 206 3.49 2.98 4.72
CA TYR A 206 3.66 2.94 6.17
C TYR A 206 4.83 2.04 6.53
N ILE A 207 5.68 2.48 7.44
CA ILE A 207 6.56 1.62 8.23
C ILE A 207 5.96 1.55 9.62
N LEU A 208 5.51 0.38 10.01
CA LEU A 208 4.82 0.16 11.27
C LEU A 208 5.63 -0.74 12.18
N SER A 209 5.64 -0.39 13.47
CA SER A 209 6.17 -1.28 14.51
C SER A 209 5.26 -2.47 14.72
N LYS A 210 5.85 -3.66 14.94
CA LYS A 210 5.13 -4.88 15.32
C LYS A 210 4.23 -4.71 16.56
N LYS A 211 4.50 -3.69 17.39
CA LYS A 211 3.64 -3.33 18.55
C LYS A 211 2.20 -3.00 18.14
N ILE A 212 1.96 -2.61 16.87
CA ILE A 212 0.62 -2.29 16.37
C ILE A 212 -0.35 -3.46 16.49
N PHE A 213 0.11 -4.70 16.41
CA PHE A 213 -0.74 -5.88 16.53
C PHE A 213 -1.43 -5.97 17.92
N LYS A 214 -0.74 -5.52 18.98
CA LYS A 214 -1.35 -5.46 20.33
C LYS A 214 -2.52 -4.48 20.39
N ILE A 215 -2.43 -3.38 19.65
CA ILE A 215 -3.51 -2.38 19.56
C ILE A 215 -4.64 -2.92 18.69
N LEU A 216 -4.34 -3.45 17.51
CA LEU A 216 -5.31 -4.01 16.58
C LEU A 216 -6.18 -5.11 17.22
N LYS A 217 -5.62 -5.97 18.08
CA LYS A 217 -6.38 -7.00 18.80
C LYS A 217 -7.45 -6.44 19.73
N LYS A 218 -7.22 -5.23 20.28
CA LYS A 218 -8.13 -4.56 21.22
C LYS A 218 -9.03 -3.53 20.55
N GLN A 219 -8.76 -3.21 19.26
CA GLN A 219 -9.49 -2.18 18.56
C GLN A 219 -10.90 -2.65 18.24
N LYS A 220 -11.89 -1.89 18.70
CA LYS A 220 -13.29 -2.07 18.31
C LYS A 220 -13.51 -1.53 16.88
N PRO A 221 -14.45 -2.10 16.12
CA PRO A 221 -14.85 -1.53 14.85
C PRO A 221 -15.27 -0.06 15.02
N GLY A 222 -14.78 0.79 14.13
CA GLY A 222 -15.11 2.20 14.07
C GLY A 222 -16.33 2.46 13.17
N LYS A 223 -16.32 3.63 12.53
CA LYS A 223 -17.37 4.03 11.58
C LYS A 223 -17.55 2.96 10.49
N ASN A 224 -18.78 2.62 10.17
CA ASN A 224 -19.19 1.58 9.21
C ASN A 224 -18.76 0.14 9.57
N GLY A 225 -18.48 -0.17 10.83
CA GLY A 225 -18.08 -1.51 11.26
C GLY A 225 -16.68 -1.94 10.83
N GLU A 226 -15.85 -1.01 10.34
CA GLU A 226 -14.50 -1.30 9.87
C GLU A 226 -13.43 -1.01 10.93
N ILE A 227 -12.36 -1.80 10.90
CA ILE A 227 -11.15 -1.59 11.69
C ILE A 227 -10.12 -0.87 10.80
N HIS A 228 -10.01 0.45 10.96
CA HIS A 228 -9.06 1.26 10.20
C HIS A 228 -7.67 1.25 10.84
N ILE A 229 -6.62 1.13 10.03
CA ILE A 229 -5.24 1.18 10.52
C ILE A 229 -4.90 2.56 11.13
N THR A 230 -5.51 3.63 10.62
CA THR A 230 -5.34 4.99 11.11
C THR A 230 -5.78 5.15 12.57
N ASP A 231 -6.82 4.45 13.00
CA ASP A 231 -7.28 4.49 14.40
C ASP A 231 -6.27 3.81 15.34
N SER A 232 -5.68 2.68 14.92
CA SER A 232 -4.59 2.05 15.65
C SER A 232 -3.36 2.94 15.73
N ILE A 233 -3.01 3.63 14.65
CA ILE A 233 -1.90 4.60 14.63
C ILE A 233 -2.19 5.74 15.61
N LYS A 234 -3.39 6.30 15.58
CA LYS A 234 -3.83 7.34 16.54
C LYS A 234 -3.68 6.88 17.99
N THR A 235 -4.12 5.66 18.29
CA THR A 235 -3.97 5.07 19.63
C THR A 235 -2.50 4.93 20.01
N MET A 236 -1.66 4.45 19.13
CA MET A 236 -0.22 4.32 19.38
C MET A 236 0.47 5.67 19.61
N VAL A 237 0.10 6.70 18.85
CA VAL A 237 0.61 8.06 19.04
C VAL A 237 0.24 8.59 20.42
N LYS A 238 -1.01 8.44 20.84
CA LYS A 238 -1.50 8.83 22.18
C LYS A 238 -0.78 8.10 23.31
N THR A 239 -0.37 6.85 23.11
CA THR A 239 0.41 6.05 24.06
C THR A 239 1.92 6.25 23.94
N LYS A 240 2.34 7.45 23.49
CA LYS A 240 3.73 7.92 23.42
C LYS A 240 4.65 7.11 22.47
N ASN A 241 4.10 6.32 21.56
CA ASN A 241 4.92 5.75 20.49
C ASN A 241 5.26 6.83 19.47
N LYS A 242 6.54 6.94 19.11
CA LYS A 242 7.01 7.95 18.16
C LYS A 242 6.64 7.54 16.71
N PHE A 243 5.98 8.44 16.00
CA PHE A 243 5.67 8.35 14.59
C PHE A 243 6.16 9.59 13.86
N PHE A 244 6.73 9.41 12.68
CA PHE A 244 7.12 10.53 11.82
C PHE A 244 6.36 10.49 10.51
N GLY A 245 5.90 11.66 10.06
CA GLY A 245 5.44 11.89 8.69
C GLY A 245 6.62 12.20 7.80
N HIS A 246 6.67 11.61 6.60
CA HIS A 246 7.69 11.85 5.59
C HIS A 246 7.04 12.44 4.33
N ILE A 247 7.37 13.70 4.01
CA ILE A 247 6.96 14.34 2.77
C ILE A 247 7.88 13.81 1.66
N PHE A 248 7.38 12.81 0.93
CA PHE A 248 8.19 12.14 -0.09
C PHE A 248 8.39 13.01 -1.34
N ALA A 249 9.46 12.76 -2.05
CA ALA A 249 9.67 13.24 -3.41
C ALA A 249 8.99 12.28 -4.41
N GLY A 250 8.63 12.80 -5.57
CA GLY A 250 7.94 12.04 -6.61
C GLY A 250 6.48 12.44 -6.79
N LYS A 251 5.87 11.90 -7.83
CA LYS A 251 4.49 12.17 -8.19
C LYS A 251 3.57 11.12 -7.58
N TYR A 252 2.57 11.59 -6.83
CA TYR A 252 1.51 10.75 -6.29
C TYR A 252 0.38 10.60 -7.29
N LEU A 253 -0.09 9.38 -7.49
CA LEU A 253 -1.17 9.01 -8.39
C LEU A 253 -2.19 8.14 -7.63
N ASP A 254 -3.41 8.65 -7.47
CA ASP A 254 -4.55 7.95 -6.85
C ASP A 254 -5.25 7.10 -7.90
N CYS A 255 -5.05 5.79 -7.87
CA CYS A 255 -5.70 4.83 -8.77
C CYS A 255 -6.98 4.24 -8.19
N GLY A 256 -7.45 4.73 -7.06
CA GLY A 256 -8.62 4.18 -6.35
C GLY A 256 -9.98 4.63 -6.89
N THR A 257 -10.03 5.55 -7.86
CA THR A 257 -11.24 6.03 -8.52
C THR A 257 -11.09 5.96 -10.04
N MET A 258 -12.18 5.92 -10.81
CA MET A 258 -12.11 5.86 -12.28
C MET A 258 -11.34 7.05 -12.86
N LYS A 259 -11.67 8.28 -12.41
CA LYS A 259 -10.96 9.50 -12.84
C LYS A 259 -9.47 9.43 -12.49
N GLY A 260 -9.15 9.00 -11.28
CA GLY A 260 -7.76 8.86 -10.82
C GLY A 260 -7.01 7.79 -11.60
N TYR A 261 -7.64 6.65 -11.87
CA TYR A 261 -7.09 5.56 -12.69
C TYR A 261 -6.72 6.02 -14.10
N ILE A 262 -7.65 6.70 -14.81
CA ILE A 262 -7.41 7.24 -16.15
C ILE A 262 -6.25 8.25 -16.12
N ASN A 263 -6.28 9.20 -15.18
CA ASN A 263 -5.22 10.18 -15.05
C ASN A 263 -3.86 9.54 -14.74
N SER A 264 -3.82 8.52 -13.91
CA SER A 264 -2.59 7.80 -13.57
C SER A 264 -1.99 7.09 -14.79
N SER A 265 -2.83 6.44 -15.60
CA SER A 265 -2.37 5.81 -16.84
C SER A 265 -1.80 6.85 -17.83
N LYS A 266 -2.48 7.98 -18.01
CA LYS A 266 -2.02 9.11 -18.85
C LYS A 266 -0.69 9.70 -18.36
N GLU A 267 -0.52 9.83 -17.04
CA GLU A 267 0.72 10.39 -16.48
C GLU A 267 1.91 9.42 -16.61
N ILE A 268 1.67 8.13 -16.43
CA ILE A 268 2.72 7.12 -16.58
C ILE A 268 3.10 6.90 -18.05
N SER A 269 2.16 7.08 -18.99
CA SER A 269 2.48 6.95 -20.42
C SER A 269 3.39 8.06 -20.98
N LYS A 270 3.63 9.12 -20.20
CA LYS A 270 4.55 10.22 -20.56
C LYS A 270 5.98 9.99 -20.08
N LEU A 271 6.23 8.92 -19.31
CA LEU A 271 7.55 8.56 -18.79
C LEU A 271 8.26 7.58 -19.69
#